data_14aada968b51c9575dd8bf65531cc729
#
_entry.id   14aada968b51c9575dd8bf65531cc729
#
_cell.length_a   1.000
_cell.length_b   1.000
_cell.length_c   1.000
_cell.angle_alpha   90.00
_cell.angle_beta   90.00
_cell.angle_gamma   90.00
#
_symmetry.space_group_name_H-M   'P 1'
#
loop_
_entity.id
_entity.type
_entity.pdbx_description
1 polymer ?
#
loop_
_entity_poly.entity_id
_entity_poly.type
_entity_poly.pdbx_seq_one_letter_code
_entity_poly.pdbx_strand_id
1 'polypeptide(L)'
;VSGRIPQDFIDDLVQRADIVEVVGGRVPLTRAGREYKARCPFHNEKTPSFWVSPAKGFYHCFGCGAHGTALGFLMEYERLDFPAAVEELARVVGVEVPREDGAPRQNLEPLYAVLEQAARSFRQQLKAHAAAVDYLRGRGLDGDTARDFGIGYAADAWDTLVTELGGSEADRAALKAAGLVVPRDSGGFYDRFRDRIMFPIRDTRGRVIAFGGRIVGAGEPKYLNSPETPLFHKGSELYGLYEARRAVRQPVRFLVVEGYMDVVMLAAHGIHNVVGTLGTATTAEHLRRLFGLVPEVVFCFDGDRAGREAAWRALQVSLPAMRDGRQVRFLLLPEGEDPDSLVRREGAEAFTARVAGAAGLSAFLLDRLAADVDLGSADGRARLAALARPLIAQVPDEVYRELLTAELAGRIGLEPQRVGALQGVTAGPRPATDPARPRPRPPRAGGRGSLARQAIAILLHYPHLAVEVQLPEGLAGSGQKGAALLLELHALLAERPELRSAAIIERYRERPEGPHLEALLAADPLVPE
;
A
#
# COMPACT_ATOMS: atom_id res chain seq x y z
N VAL A 1 0.16 11.02 13.52
CA VAL A 1 -0.71 10.09 14.27
C VAL A 1 -2.14 10.50 13.98
N SER A 2 -2.79 9.81 13.04
CA SER A 2 -4.21 10.02 12.74
C SER A 2 -5.02 9.40 13.89
N GLY A 3 -5.77 10.20 14.66
CA GLY A 3 -6.71 9.71 15.68
C GLY A 3 -7.66 8.67 15.06
N ARG A 4 -8.04 7.66 15.85
CA ARG A 4 -8.95 6.60 15.42
C ARG A 4 -10.31 7.21 15.07
N ILE A 5 -10.83 6.90 13.89
CA ILE A 5 -12.19 7.30 13.50
C ILE A 5 -13.16 6.37 14.25
N PRO A 6 -14.14 6.91 15.01
CA PRO A 6 -15.10 6.10 15.73
C PRO A 6 -15.87 5.16 14.81
N GLN A 7 -16.03 3.90 15.20
CA GLN A 7 -16.75 2.92 14.40
C GLN A 7 -18.21 3.33 14.16
N ASP A 8 -18.86 3.88 15.18
CA ASP A 8 -20.26 4.32 15.05
C ASP A 8 -20.43 5.46 14.04
N PHE A 9 -19.40 6.32 13.89
CA PHE A 9 -19.41 7.32 12.83
C PHE A 9 -19.27 6.68 11.44
N ILE A 10 -18.41 5.67 11.28
CA ILE A 10 -18.24 4.94 10.02
C ILE A 10 -19.57 4.27 9.64
N ASP A 11 -20.21 3.61 10.59
CA ASP A 11 -21.50 2.97 10.41
C ASP A 11 -22.58 3.97 9.93
N ASP A 12 -22.69 5.12 10.61
CA ASP A 12 -23.63 6.20 10.25
C ASP A 12 -23.30 6.81 8.88
N LEU A 13 -22.04 7.07 8.61
CA LEU A 13 -21.58 7.61 7.33
C LEU A 13 -21.93 6.69 6.16
N VAL A 14 -21.67 5.39 6.29
CA VAL A 14 -21.97 4.40 5.25
C VAL A 14 -23.48 4.22 5.06
N GLN A 15 -24.26 4.35 6.13
CA GLN A 15 -25.72 4.30 6.05
C GLN A 15 -26.33 5.52 5.36
N ARG A 16 -25.78 6.72 5.57
CA ARG A 16 -26.23 7.96 4.92
C ARG A 16 -25.77 8.07 3.46
N ALA A 17 -24.70 7.41 3.11
CA ALA A 17 -24.13 7.48 1.77
C ALA A 17 -25.06 6.82 0.74
N ASP A 18 -25.46 7.57 -0.28
CA ASP A 18 -26.07 6.98 -1.47
C ASP A 18 -24.98 6.45 -2.39
N ILE A 19 -24.85 5.12 -2.44
CA ILE A 19 -23.86 4.46 -3.30
C ILE A 19 -24.05 4.82 -4.78
N VAL A 20 -25.29 5.10 -5.20
CA VAL A 20 -25.56 5.47 -6.60
C VAL A 20 -24.99 6.86 -6.90
N GLU A 21 -25.08 7.80 -5.96
CA GLU A 21 -24.45 9.11 -6.09
C GLU A 21 -22.93 9.01 -6.08
N VAL A 22 -22.36 8.25 -5.14
CA VAL A 22 -20.91 8.05 -5.03
C VAL A 22 -20.31 7.43 -6.29
N VAL A 23 -20.92 6.35 -6.78
CA VAL A 23 -20.45 5.67 -7.99
C VAL A 23 -20.82 6.47 -9.24
N GLY A 24 -22.03 7.00 -9.31
CA GLY A 24 -22.56 7.75 -10.48
C GLY A 24 -21.79 9.02 -10.78
N GLY A 25 -21.21 9.67 -9.77
CA GLY A 25 -20.30 10.81 -9.96
C GLY A 25 -18.98 10.46 -10.66
N ARG A 26 -18.68 9.15 -10.84
CA ARG A 26 -17.42 8.64 -11.40
C ARG A 26 -17.61 7.70 -12.59
N VAL A 27 -18.71 6.96 -12.60
CA VAL A 27 -19.04 5.95 -13.61
C VAL A 27 -20.47 6.20 -14.11
N PRO A 28 -20.69 6.33 -15.44
CA PRO A 28 -22.04 6.53 -15.98
C PRO A 28 -22.94 5.32 -15.67
N LEU A 29 -23.87 5.50 -14.73
CA LEU A 29 -24.82 4.48 -14.34
C LEU A 29 -26.10 4.55 -15.16
N THR A 30 -26.64 3.39 -15.55
CA THR A 30 -27.95 3.27 -16.21
C THR A 30 -28.88 2.48 -15.31
N ARG A 31 -30.09 2.97 -15.08
CA ARG A 31 -31.09 2.30 -14.25
C ARG A 31 -31.55 0.98 -14.87
N ALA A 32 -31.61 -0.08 -14.07
CA ALA A 32 -32.06 -1.40 -14.47
C ALA A 32 -33.00 -1.97 -13.37
N GLY A 33 -34.28 -1.63 -13.45
CA GLY A 33 -35.28 -1.98 -12.43
C GLY A 33 -35.05 -1.22 -11.13
N ARG A 34 -34.84 -1.95 -10.02
CA ARG A 34 -34.51 -1.38 -8.70
C ARG A 34 -33.03 -1.07 -8.50
N GLU A 35 -32.17 -1.56 -9.41
CA GLU A 35 -30.71 -1.42 -9.35
C GLU A 35 -30.18 -0.58 -10.51
N TYR A 36 -28.87 -0.34 -10.52
CA TYR A 36 -28.19 0.38 -11.58
C TYR A 36 -27.07 -0.50 -12.16
N LYS A 37 -26.76 -0.31 -13.43
CA LYS A 37 -25.69 -1.03 -14.12
C LYS A 37 -24.82 -0.12 -14.95
N ALA A 38 -23.56 -0.53 -15.13
CA ALA A 38 -22.57 0.13 -15.97
C ALA A 38 -21.58 -0.88 -16.55
N ARG A 39 -20.69 -0.40 -17.45
CA ARG A 39 -19.46 -1.11 -17.75
C ARG A 39 -18.55 -1.01 -16.54
N CYS A 40 -17.91 -2.12 -16.19
CA CYS A 40 -17.05 -2.16 -15.01
C CYS A 40 -15.86 -1.21 -15.14
N PRO A 41 -15.59 -0.38 -14.13
CA PRO A 41 -14.40 0.48 -14.14
C PRO A 41 -13.11 -0.26 -13.79
N PHE A 42 -13.21 -1.50 -13.28
CA PHE A 42 -12.08 -2.29 -12.79
C PHE A 42 -11.54 -3.31 -13.81
N HIS A 43 -12.29 -3.61 -14.88
CA HIS A 43 -11.81 -4.44 -15.99
C HIS A 43 -12.38 -3.96 -17.33
N ASN A 44 -11.74 -4.35 -18.42
CA ASN A 44 -12.19 -3.95 -19.75
C ASN A 44 -13.29 -4.90 -20.27
N GLU A 45 -14.48 -4.35 -20.59
CA GLU A 45 -15.61 -5.11 -21.10
C GLU A 45 -16.43 -4.32 -22.13
N LYS A 46 -17.16 -5.05 -22.98
CA LYS A 46 -18.05 -4.45 -23.99
C LYS A 46 -19.50 -4.36 -23.49
N THR A 47 -19.94 -5.30 -22.69
CA THR A 47 -21.30 -5.40 -22.14
C THR A 47 -21.32 -5.07 -20.66
N PRO A 48 -22.29 -4.26 -20.16
CA PRO A 48 -22.35 -3.89 -18.76
C PRO A 48 -22.54 -5.09 -17.84
N SER A 49 -21.59 -5.34 -16.93
CA SER A 49 -21.64 -6.40 -15.91
C SER A 49 -21.48 -5.87 -14.48
N PHE A 50 -21.29 -4.56 -14.33
CA PHE A 50 -21.15 -3.90 -13.04
C PHE A 50 -22.51 -3.41 -12.55
N TRP A 51 -22.94 -3.89 -11.37
CA TRP A 51 -24.22 -3.60 -10.79
C TRP A 51 -24.08 -2.87 -9.46
N VAL A 52 -24.98 -1.94 -9.19
CA VAL A 52 -25.04 -1.17 -7.96
C VAL A 52 -26.44 -1.29 -7.37
N SER A 53 -26.53 -1.82 -6.16
CA SER A 53 -27.76 -2.01 -5.39
C SER A 53 -27.92 -0.90 -4.33
N PRO A 54 -28.83 0.07 -4.51
CA PRO A 54 -29.08 1.12 -3.52
C PRO A 54 -29.58 0.55 -2.18
N ALA A 55 -30.42 -0.49 -2.25
CA ALA A 55 -31.00 -1.11 -1.06
C ALA A 55 -29.94 -1.74 -0.13
N LYS A 56 -28.92 -2.36 -0.73
CA LYS A 56 -27.82 -3.00 0.01
C LYS A 56 -26.67 -2.03 0.32
N GLY A 57 -26.57 -0.88 -0.38
CA GLY A 57 -25.42 0.01 -0.34
C GLY A 57 -24.15 -0.65 -0.91
N PHE A 58 -24.30 -1.53 -1.91
CA PHE A 58 -23.26 -2.44 -2.35
C PHE A 58 -23.19 -2.51 -3.87
N TYR A 59 -21.98 -2.68 -4.45
CA TYR A 59 -21.79 -2.95 -5.87
C TYR A 59 -21.19 -4.35 -6.10
N HIS A 60 -21.48 -4.93 -7.25
CA HIS A 60 -20.90 -6.21 -7.67
C HIS A 60 -20.73 -6.25 -9.19
N CYS A 61 -19.58 -6.71 -9.66
CA CYS A 61 -19.30 -6.96 -11.06
C CYS A 61 -19.34 -8.46 -11.37
N PHE A 62 -20.31 -8.90 -12.16
CA PHE A 62 -20.42 -10.31 -12.58
C PHE A 62 -19.33 -10.75 -13.58
N GLY A 63 -18.56 -9.80 -14.15
CA GLY A 63 -17.46 -10.09 -15.08
C GLY A 63 -16.15 -10.43 -14.38
N CYS A 64 -15.69 -9.57 -13.45
CA CYS A 64 -14.40 -9.75 -12.77
C CYS A 64 -14.51 -10.10 -11.28
N GLY A 65 -15.74 -10.11 -10.73
CA GLY A 65 -15.96 -10.39 -9.31
C GLY A 65 -15.67 -9.22 -8.37
N ALA A 66 -15.28 -8.04 -8.86
CA ALA A 66 -15.09 -6.85 -8.02
C ALA A 66 -16.40 -6.48 -7.31
N HIS A 67 -16.35 -6.25 -6.01
CA HIS A 67 -17.52 -5.96 -5.20
C HIS A 67 -17.15 -5.15 -3.96
N GLY A 68 -18.12 -4.45 -3.36
CA GLY A 68 -17.90 -3.68 -2.13
C GLY A 68 -18.94 -2.62 -1.85
N THR A 69 -18.71 -1.87 -0.77
CA THR A 69 -19.51 -0.73 -0.32
C THR A 69 -19.09 0.56 -1.03
N ALA A 70 -19.73 1.70 -0.71
CA ALA A 70 -19.29 3.01 -1.18
C ALA A 70 -17.85 3.35 -0.76
N LEU A 71 -17.43 3.00 0.48
CA LEU A 71 -16.02 3.13 0.91
C LEU A 71 -15.09 2.22 0.12
N GLY A 72 -15.46 0.95 -0.05
CA GLY A 72 -14.70 0.00 -0.87
C GLY A 72 -14.52 0.50 -2.31
N PHE A 73 -15.59 1.06 -2.90
CA PHE A 73 -15.51 1.66 -4.24
C PHE A 73 -14.52 2.83 -4.32
N LEU A 74 -14.55 3.76 -3.35
CA LEU A 74 -13.62 4.89 -3.32
C LEU A 74 -12.17 4.42 -3.13
N MET A 75 -11.96 3.45 -2.26
CA MET A 75 -10.63 2.87 -2.04
C MET A 75 -10.07 2.20 -3.30
N GLU A 76 -10.89 1.45 -4.02
CA GLU A 76 -10.45 0.71 -5.22
C GLU A 76 -10.38 1.61 -6.46
N TYR A 77 -11.39 2.44 -6.69
CA TYR A 77 -11.50 3.29 -7.88
C TYR A 77 -10.53 4.49 -7.83
N GLU A 78 -10.51 5.22 -6.72
CA GLU A 78 -9.61 6.36 -6.51
C GLU A 78 -8.29 5.96 -5.85
N ARG A 79 -8.15 4.68 -5.45
CA ARG A 79 -6.97 4.13 -4.76
C ARG A 79 -6.63 4.88 -3.49
N LEU A 80 -7.64 5.21 -2.72
CA LEU A 80 -7.51 5.86 -1.43
C LEU A 80 -7.23 4.82 -0.35
N ASP A 81 -6.47 5.21 0.68
CA ASP A 81 -6.45 4.44 1.92
C ASP A 81 -7.76 4.63 2.68
N PHE A 82 -8.03 3.78 3.67
CA PHE A 82 -9.29 3.79 4.39
C PHE A 82 -9.62 5.16 5.03
N PRO A 83 -8.69 5.83 5.76
CA PRO A 83 -8.95 7.16 6.29
C PRO A 83 -9.30 8.20 5.22
N ALA A 84 -8.59 8.21 4.10
CA ALA A 84 -8.88 9.14 3.00
C ALA A 84 -10.21 8.83 2.31
N ALA A 85 -10.58 7.55 2.19
CA ALA A 85 -11.88 7.15 1.65
C ALA A 85 -13.03 7.59 2.58
N VAL A 86 -12.85 7.47 3.91
CA VAL A 86 -13.83 7.98 4.90
C VAL A 86 -13.97 9.50 4.79
N GLU A 87 -12.87 10.24 4.68
CA GLU A 87 -12.90 11.69 4.48
C GLU A 87 -13.61 12.09 3.18
N GLU A 88 -13.32 11.38 2.08
CA GLU A 88 -13.97 11.63 0.79
C GLU A 88 -15.47 11.32 0.84
N LEU A 89 -15.86 10.19 1.45
CA LEU A 89 -17.26 9.84 1.63
C LEU A 89 -17.98 10.85 2.52
N ALA A 90 -17.36 11.30 3.62
CA ALA A 90 -17.87 12.32 4.50
C ALA A 90 -18.08 13.65 3.78
N ARG A 91 -17.16 14.03 2.86
CA ARG A 91 -17.31 15.20 1.99
C ARG A 91 -18.52 15.08 1.06
N VAL A 92 -18.74 13.91 0.46
CA VAL A 92 -19.90 13.66 -0.41
C VAL A 92 -21.20 13.74 0.39
N VAL A 93 -21.23 13.16 1.59
CA VAL A 93 -22.43 13.18 2.48
C VAL A 93 -22.62 14.54 3.16
N GLY A 94 -21.61 15.42 3.17
CA GLY A 94 -21.68 16.74 3.80
C GLY A 94 -21.53 16.71 5.33
N VAL A 95 -20.78 15.74 5.88
CA VAL A 95 -20.50 15.60 7.32
C VAL A 95 -19.03 15.72 7.63
N GLU A 96 -18.68 16.16 8.85
CA GLU A 96 -17.29 16.19 9.31
C GLU A 96 -16.92 14.87 10.01
N VAL A 97 -15.69 14.40 9.76
CA VAL A 97 -15.16 13.16 10.37
C VAL A 97 -14.70 13.46 11.81
N PRO A 98 -15.37 12.93 12.86
CA PRO A 98 -14.89 13.03 14.23
C PRO A 98 -13.65 12.14 14.43
N ARG A 99 -12.80 12.54 15.37
CA ARG A 99 -11.64 11.73 15.82
C ARG A 99 -11.64 11.67 17.33
N GLU A 100 -11.40 10.49 17.89
CA GLU A 100 -11.53 10.22 19.35
C GLU A 100 -10.51 10.99 20.20
N ASP A 101 -9.39 11.44 19.63
CA ASP A 101 -8.42 12.26 20.34
C ASP A 101 -8.80 13.73 20.20
N GLY A 102 -9.35 14.31 21.27
CA GLY A 102 -9.83 15.69 21.38
C GLY A 102 -8.76 16.80 21.26
N ALA A 103 -7.72 16.59 20.46
CA ALA A 103 -6.83 17.67 20.04
C ALA A 103 -7.55 18.52 18.98
N PRO A 104 -7.58 19.87 19.11
CA PRO A 104 -8.15 20.74 18.11
C PRO A 104 -7.52 20.44 16.75
N ARG A 105 -8.35 20.27 15.70
CA ARG A 105 -7.89 20.08 14.32
C ARG A 105 -6.84 21.14 14.00
N GLN A 106 -5.59 20.74 13.91
CA GLN A 106 -4.56 21.62 13.42
C GLN A 106 -4.92 21.94 11.97
N ASN A 107 -5.27 23.20 11.70
CA ASN A 107 -5.53 23.62 10.33
C ASN A 107 -4.23 23.50 9.52
N LEU A 108 -4.12 22.46 8.70
CA LEU A 108 -2.93 22.16 7.90
C LEU A 108 -2.93 22.90 6.54
N GLU A 109 -4.04 23.55 6.17
CA GLU A 109 -4.13 24.31 4.91
C GLU A 109 -3.03 25.39 4.74
N PRO A 110 -2.62 26.14 5.77
CA PRO A 110 -1.51 27.07 5.64
C PRO A 110 -0.18 26.38 5.28
N LEU A 111 0.03 25.13 5.76
CA LEU A 111 1.23 24.36 5.45
C LEU A 111 1.21 23.87 3.98
N TYR A 112 0.07 23.38 3.48
CA TYR A 112 -0.06 23.06 2.07
C TYR A 112 0.12 24.28 1.17
N ALA A 113 -0.47 25.41 1.54
CA ALA A 113 -0.38 26.66 0.78
C ALA A 113 1.07 27.15 0.66
N VAL A 114 1.83 27.16 1.76
CA VAL A 114 3.22 27.64 1.75
C VAL A 114 4.16 26.67 1.01
N LEU A 115 3.92 25.35 1.11
CA LEU A 115 4.69 24.35 0.36
C LEU A 115 4.46 24.46 -1.15
N GLU A 116 3.21 24.67 -1.59
CA GLU A 116 2.91 24.88 -3.01
C GLU A 116 3.48 26.21 -3.52
N GLN A 117 3.47 27.29 -2.72
CA GLN A 117 4.13 28.55 -3.07
C GLN A 117 5.64 28.38 -3.18
N ALA A 118 6.29 27.67 -2.24
CA ALA A 118 7.71 27.35 -2.32
C ALA A 118 8.04 26.51 -3.57
N ALA A 119 7.21 25.53 -3.92
CA ALA A 119 7.37 24.75 -5.14
C ALA A 119 7.29 25.62 -6.40
N ARG A 120 6.40 26.62 -6.43
CA ARG A 120 6.32 27.58 -7.54
C ARG A 120 7.56 28.46 -7.61
N SER A 121 8.04 28.99 -6.49
CA SER A 121 9.26 29.78 -6.39
C SER A 121 10.46 28.98 -6.90
N PHE A 122 10.66 27.75 -6.44
CA PHE A 122 11.76 26.90 -6.91
C PHE A 122 11.69 26.60 -8.41
N ARG A 123 10.50 26.37 -8.97
CA ARG A 123 10.35 26.19 -10.44
C ARG A 123 10.71 27.46 -11.23
N GLN A 124 10.37 28.65 -10.70
CA GLN A 124 10.74 29.92 -11.34
C GLN A 124 12.25 30.15 -11.27
N GLN A 125 12.85 29.89 -10.12
CA GLN A 125 14.30 29.99 -9.93
C GLN A 125 15.06 29.04 -10.86
N LEU A 126 14.59 27.80 -11.06
CA LEU A 126 15.19 26.86 -12.03
C LEU A 126 15.22 27.44 -13.44
N LYS A 127 14.11 28.04 -13.90
CA LYS A 127 14.04 28.64 -15.25
C LYS A 127 15.01 29.81 -15.42
N ALA A 128 15.30 30.53 -14.34
CA ALA A 128 16.21 31.68 -14.35
C ALA A 128 17.68 31.30 -14.16
N HIS A 129 18.00 30.05 -13.76
CA HIS A 129 19.35 29.63 -13.39
C HIS A 129 19.93 28.64 -14.41
N ALA A 130 20.67 29.16 -15.41
CA ALA A 130 21.19 28.35 -16.52
C ALA A 130 22.06 27.16 -16.06
N ALA A 131 22.95 27.35 -15.07
CA ALA A 131 23.83 26.29 -14.59
C ALA A 131 23.04 25.10 -13.97
N ALA A 132 21.92 25.34 -13.29
CA ALA A 132 21.06 24.29 -12.76
C ALA A 132 20.34 23.54 -13.90
N VAL A 133 19.89 24.26 -14.94
CA VAL A 133 19.30 23.66 -16.14
C VAL A 133 20.32 22.80 -16.88
N ASP A 134 21.53 23.31 -17.07
CA ASP A 134 22.62 22.61 -17.77
C ASP A 134 23.07 21.37 -16.99
N TYR A 135 23.08 21.44 -15.67
CA TYR A 135 23.31 20.27 -14.80
C TYR A 135 22.29 19.17 -15.04
N LEU A 136 20.99 19.50 -15.08
CA LEU A 136 19.91 18.53 -15.32
C LEU A 136 19.99 17.96 -16.74
N ARG A 137 20.24 18.80 -17.74
CA ARG A 137 20.44 18.37 -19.14
C ARG A 137 21.66 17.45 -19.28
N GLY A 138 22.78 17.80 -18.62
CA GLY A 138 23.98 16.96 -18.61
C GLY A 138 23.76 15.59 -17.98
N ARG A 139 22.76 15.48 -17.11
CA ARG A 139 22.26 14.21 -16.58
C ARG A 139 21.33 13.46 -17.54
N GLY A 140 20.89 14.07 -18.64
CA GLY A 140 19.94 13.47 -19.57
C GLY A 140 18.48 13.72 -19.23
N LEU A 141 18.18 14.61 -18.27
CA LEU A 141 16.81 14.93 -17.91
C LEU A 141 16.20 15.92 -18.91
N ASP A 142 15.08 15.54 -19.50
CA ASP A 142 14.29 16.40 -20.38
C ASP A 142 13.37 17.36 -19.61
N GLY A 143 12.88 18.39 -20.31
CA GLY A 143 12.04 19.43 -19.72
C GLY A 143 10.63 18.94 -19.36
N ASP A 144 10.13 17.92 -20.03
CA ASP A 144 8.80 17.36 -19.79
C ASP A 144 8.80 16.55 -18.49
N THR A 145 9.77 15.69 -18.31
CA THR A 145 9.97 14.95 -17.06
C THR A 145 10.22 15.90 -15.89
N ALA A 146 11.08 16.92 -16.07
CA ALA A 146 11.32 17.93 -15.03
C ALA A 146 10.03 18.66 -14.61
N ARG A 147 9.16 18.96 -15.57
CA ARG A 147 7.84 19.57 -15.33
C ARG A 147 6.88 18.63 -14.62
N ASP A 148 6.80 17.37 -15.04
CA ASP A 148 5.87 16.39 -14.48
C ASP A 148 6.20 16.08 -13.01
N PHE A 149 7.48 15.98 -12.67
CA PHE A 149 7.96 15.85 -11.29
C PHE A 149 7.99 17.20 -10.53
N GLY A 150 7.77 18.32 -11.21
CA GLY A 150 7.78 19.65 -10.60
C GLY A 150 9.15 20.10 -10.10
N ILE A 151 10.22 19.62 -10.71
CA ILE A 151 11.60 19.91 -10.29
C ILE A 151 11.86 21.41 -10.32
N GLY A 152 12.57 21.91 -9.30
CA GLY A 152 12.93 23.30 -9.12
C GLY A 152 14.40 23.48 -8.75
N TYR A 153 14.76 24.71 -8.41
CA TYR A 153 16.07 25.08 -7.89
C TYR A 153 15.92 26.06 -6.74
N ALA A 154 16.60 25.83 -5.65
CA ALA A 154 16.75 26.78 -4.56
C ALA A 154 18.04 27.55 -4.78
N ALA A 155 17.94 28.86 -4.98
CA ALA A 155 19.09 29.74 -5.21
C ALA A 155 20.11 29.68 -4.06
N ASP A 156 21.38 30.04 -4.38
CA ASP A 156 22.43 30.18 -3.38
C ASP A 156 22.25 31.52 -2.64
N ALA A 157 21.19 31.60 -1.85
CA ALA A 157 20.85 32.76 -1.03
C ALA A 157 20.27 32.29 0.32
N TRP A 158 20.46 33.15 1.35
CA TRP A 158 20.11 32.77 2.71
C TRP A 158 18.65 32.99 3.10
N ASP A 159 17.90 33.78 2.35
CA ASP A 159 16.60 34.33 2.75
C ASP A 159 15.61 34.55 1.59
N THR A 160 15.77 33.85 0.50
CA THR A 160 14.89 33.99 -0.67
C THR A 160 13.42 33.66 -0.32
N LEU A 161 13.16 32.48 0.26
CA LEU A 161 11.81 32.11 0.67
C LEU A 161 11.30 32.95 1.84
N VAL A 162 12.19 33.28 2.81
CA VAL A 162 11.83 34.14 3.92
C VAL A 162 11.36 35.50 3.41
N THR A 163 12.03 36.06 2.40
CA THR A 163 11.68 37.36 1.81
C THR A 163 10.43 37.29 0.96
N GLU A 164 10.30 36.26 0.12
CA GLU A 164 9.16 36.11 -0.80
C GLU A 164 7.86 35.72 -0.07
N LEU A 165 7.95 34.83 0.92
CA LEU A 165 6.80 34.19 1.53
C LEU A 165 6.60 34.48 3.02
N GLY A 166 7.57 35.12 3.70
CA GLY A 166 7.56 35.38 5.15
C GLY A 166 7.05 36.76 5.55
N GLY A 167 6.09 37.34 4.80
CA GLY A 167 5.62 38.71 4.99
C GLY A 167 5.01 39.00 6.36
N SER A 168 4.34 38.04 6.97
CA SER A 168 3.73 38.13 8.30
C SER A 168 4.39 37.16 9.30
N GLU A 169 4.08 37.32 10.58
CA GLU A 169 4.51 36.37 11.62
C GLU A 169 3.85 34.97 11.40
N ALA A 170 2.59 34.95 10.97
CA ALA A 170 1.89 33.71 10.64
C ALA A 170 2.54 32.97 9.46
N ASP A 171 2.97 33.70 8.41
CA ASP A 171 3.66 33.10 7.26
C ASP A 171 5.02 32.51 7.68
N ARG A 172 5.78 33.23 8.49
CA ARG A 172 7.05 32.72 9.02
C ARG A 172 6.87 31.49 9.91
N ALA A 173 5.80 31.45 10.70
CA ALA A 173 5.43 30.27 11.49
C ALA A 173 5.08 29.09 10.59
N ALA A 174 4.32 29.31 9.50
CA ALA A 174 3.99 28.28 8.52
C ALA A 174 5.23 27.75 7.78
N LEU A 175 6.14 28.63 7.33
CA LEU A 175 7.42 28.27 6.73
C LEU A 175 8.27 27.39 7.66
N LYS A 176 8.35 27.75 8.95
CA LYS A 176 9.05 26.96 9.97
C LYS A 176 8.39 25.60 10.17
N ALA A 177 7.07 25.56 10.34
CA ALA A 177 6.31 24.32 10.56
C ALA A 177 6.37 23.39 9.34
N ALA A 178 6.44 23.94 8.12
CA ALA A 178 6.66 23.21 6.88
C ALA A 178 8.12 22.75 6.67
N GLY A 179 9.05 23.14 7.57
CA GLY A 179 10.46 22.76 7.48
C GLY A 179 11.23 23.43 6.35
N LEU A 180 10.75 24.58 5.83
CA LEU A 180 11.37 25.32 4.73
C LEU A 180 12.44 26.30 5.22
N VAL A 181 12.32 26.74 6.46
CA VAL A 181 13.27 27.69 7.09
C VAL A 181 13.77 27.17 8.43
N VAL A 182 14.92 27.67 8.85
CA VAL A 182 15.59 27.34 10.11
C VAL A 182 15.73 28.61 10.93
N PRO A 183 15.41 28.63 12.25
CA PRO A 183 15.63 29.76 13.10
C PRO A 183 17.13 30.03 13.30
N ARG A 184 17.51 31.31 13.42
CA ARG A 184 18.87 31.74 13.78
C ARG A 184 18.96 32.00 15.28
N ASP A 185 20.10 31.74 15.88
CA ASP A 185 20.35 32.05 17.29
C ASP A 185 20.28 33.57 17.56
N SER A 186 20.64 34.39 16.56
CA SER A 186 20.56 35.85 16.60
C SER A 186 19.17 36.43 16.34
N GLY A 187 18.17 35.59 16.21
CA GLY A 187 16.81 35.95 15.79
C GLY A 187 16.60 35.92 14.28
N GLY A 188 15.35 35.75 13.87
CA GLY A 188 14.96 35.61 12.46
C GLY A 188 15.15 34.19 11.93
N PHE A 189 15.08 34.03 10.60
CA PHE A 189 15.12 32.76 9.91
C PHE A 189 16.09 32.82 8.72
N TYR A 190 16.49 31.63 8.24
CA TYR A 190 17.16 31.46 6.97
C TYR A 190 16.59 30.25 6.21
N ASP A 191 16.71 30.24 4.89
CA ASP A 191 16.23 29.20 4.03
C ASP A 191 17.00 27.89 4.27
N ARG A 192 16.26 26.80 4.47
CA ARG A 192 16.84 25.48 4.68
C ARG A 192 17.58 24.97 3.45
N PHE A 193 17.01 25.18 2.26
CA PHE A 193 17.55 24.72 1.00
C PHE A 193 18.24 25.89 0.27
N ARG A 194 19.50 25.69 -0.11
CA ARG A 194 20.32 26.66 -0.83
C ARG A 194 21.23 25.92 -1.80
N ASP A 195 21.42 26.47 -3.00
CA ASP A 195 22.20 25.88 -4.10
C ASP A 195 21.84 24.41 -4.37
N ARG A 196 20.52 24.12 -4.49
CA ARG A 196 20.05 22.74 -4.64
C ARG A 196 18.99 22.61 -5.72
N ILE A 197 19.09 21.52 -6.50
CA ILE A 197 17.95 21.03 -7.26
C ILE A 197 16.92 20.51 -6.29
N MET A 198 15.67 20.95 -6.46
CA MET A 198 14.58 20.68 -5.54
C MET A 198 13.61 19.66 -6.14
N PHE A 199 13.33 18.62 -5.37
CA PHE A 199 12.41 17.54 -5.70
C PHE A 199 11.21 17.63 -4.76
N PRO A 200 10.03 18.11 -5.24
CA PRO A 200 8.84 18.16 -4.40
C PRO A 200 8.34 16.74 -4.13
N ILE A 201 8.10 16.44 -2.86
CA ILE A 201 7.50 15.18 -2.41
C ILE A 201 6.01 15.43 -2.32
N ARG A 202 5.20 14.56 -2.94
CA ARG A 202 3.74 14.71 -3.03
C ARG A 202 3.02 13.61 -2.30
N ASP A 203 1.88 13.98 -1.72
CA ASP A 203 0.92 13.01 -1.20
C ASP A 203 0.16 12.29 -2.33
N THR A 204 -0.70 11.35 -1.98
CA THR A 204 -1.51 10.57 -2.95
C THR A 204 -2.49 11.43 -3.75
N ARG A 205 -2.80 12.66 -3.31
CA ARG A 205 -3.64 13.65 -3.99
C ARG A 205 -2.83 14.62 -4.87
N GLY A 206 -1.51 14.51 -4.88
CA GLY A 206 -0.59 15.35 -5.65
C GLY A 206 -0.23 16.69 -4.99
N ARG A 207 -0.63 16.93 -3.74
CA ARG A 207 -0.25 18.13 -2.98
C ARG A 207 1.19 17.99 -2.51
N VAL A 208 1.95 19.06 -2.55
CA VAL A 208 3.32 19.08 -2.04
C VAL A 208 3.31 19.04 -0.51
N ILE A 209 4.01 18.07 0.07
CA ILE A 209 4.10 17.84 1.51
C ILE A 209 5.51 18.06 2.08
N ALA A 210 6.53 18.00 1.22
CA ALA A 210 7.94 18.18 1.60
C ALA A 210 8.82 18.36 0.36
N PHE A 211 10.13 18.47 0.58
CA PHE A 211 11.13 18.54 -0.47
C PHE A 211 12.36 17.70 -0.14
N GLY A 212 12.94 17.11 -1.20
CA GLY A 212 14.33 16.71 -1.24
C GLY A 212 15.16 17.74 -1.99
N GLY A 213 16.39 17.99 -1.58
CA GLY A 213 17.30 18.91 -2.25
C GLY A 213 18.64 18.26 -2.53
N ARG A 214 19.11 18.29 -3.79
CA ARG A 214 20.45 17.83 -4.18
C ARG A 214 21.33 19.02 -4.52
N ILE A 215 22.51 19.11 -3.90
CA ILE A 215 23.45 20.19 -4.21
C ILE A 215 23.93 20.12 -5.67
N VAL A 216 24.04 21.29 -6.32
CA VAL A 216 24.47 21.38 -7.72
C VAL A 216 25.98 21.28 -7.83
N GLY A 217 26.70 21.96 -6.95
CA GLY A 217 28.17 22.00 -6.90
C GLY A 217 28.78 21.01 -5.92
N ALA A 218 29.98 21.35 -5.42
CA ALA A 218 30.66 20.64 -4.34
C ALA A 218 30.12 21.12 -3.00
N GLY A 219 29.84 20.20 -2.08
CA GLY A 219 29.38 20.50 -0.73
C GLY A 219 28.68 19.32 -0.06
N GLU A 220 28.55 19.39 1.27
CA GLU A 220 27.90 18.39 2.10
C GLU A 220 26.69 18.99 2.83
N PRO A 221 25.65 18.24 3.07
CA PRO A 221 25.39 16.90 2.53
C PRO A 221 24.96 16.95 1.06
N LYS A 222 25.33 15.91 0.26
CA LYS A 222 24.94 15.78 -1.15
C LYS A 222 23.42 15.84 -1.33
N TYR A 223 22.67 15.19 -0.45
CA TYR A 223 21.21 15.24 -0.39
C TYR A 223 20.75 15.79 0.97
N LEU A 224 19.76 16.65 0.95
CA LEU A 224 19.12 17.23 2.13
C LEU A 224 17.60 17.06 1.99
N ASN A 225 16.96 16.52 2.99
CA ASN A 225 15.51 16.36 3.02
C ASN A 225 14.85 17.32 3.99
N SER A 226 13.55 17.59 3.77
CA SER A 226 12.71 18.21 4.80
C SER A 226 12.80 17.42 6.10
N PRO A 227 12.70 18.07 7.26
CA PRO A 227 12.52 17.37 8.54
C PRO A 227 11.15 16.70 8.60
N GLU A 228 10.91 15.91 9.65
CA GLU A 228 9.56 15.47 9.99
C GLU A 228 8.67 16.69 10.27
N THR A 229 7.47 16.69 9.70
CA THR A 229 6.48 17.76 9.84
C THR A 229 5.09 17.17 10.06
N PRO A 230 4.07 17.96 10.42
CA PRO A 230 2.69 17.46 10.48
C PRO A 230 2.16 16.86 9.16
N LEU A 231 2.77 17.21 8.00
CA LEU A 231 2.39 16.71 6.68
C LEU A 231 3.30 15.60 6.15
N PHE A 232 4.51 15.45 6.70
CA PHE A 232 5.54 14.61 6.11
C PHE A 232 6.23 13.71 7.11
N HIS A 233 6.12 12.41 6.88
CA HIS A 233 6.80 11.36 7.66
C HIS A 233 7.60 10.47 6.70
N LYS A 234 8.93 10.53 6.77
CA LYS A 234 9.84 9.79 5.87
C LYS A 234 9.57 8.28 5.86
N GLY A 235 9.19 7.74 7.00
CA GLY A 235 8.91 6.31 7.16
C GLY A 235 7.63 5.84 6.50
N SER A 236 6.79 6.75 5.99
CA SER A 236 5.51 6.40 5.35
C SER A 236 5.36 6.92 3.93
N GLU A 237 6.18 7.91 3.52
CA GLU A 237 6.05 8.52 2.20
C GLU A 237 7.05 7.92 1.20
N LEU A 238 6.63 7.80 -0.05
CA LEU A 238 7.43 7.30 -1.17
C LEU A 238 7.50 8.38 -2.26
N TYR A 239 8.70 8.78 -2.64
CA TYR A 239 8.91 9.73 -3.73
C TYR A 239 8.49 9.12 -5.07
N GLY A 240 7.81 9.89 -5.89
CA GLY A 240 7.35 9.45 -7.21
C GLY A 240 6.07 8.59 -7.20
N LEU A 241 5.49 8.27 -6.04
CA LEU A 241 4.30 7.42 -5.98
C LEU A 241 3.08 8.08 -6.67
N TYR A 242 2.89 9.39 -6.50
CA TYR A 242 1.84 10.14 -7.18
C TYR A 242 2.04 10.13 -8.69
N GLU A 243 3.25 10.44 -9.15
CA GLU A 243 3.65 10.46 -10.56
C GLU A 243 3.48 9.08 -11.21
N ALA A 244 3.95 8.04 -10.54
CA ALA A 244 3.84 6.66 -11.02
C ALA A 244 2.37 6.21 -11.18
N ARG A 245 1.50 6.52 -10.20
CA ARG A 245 0.06 6.21 -10.26
C ARG A 245 -0.66 6.97 -11.37
N ARG A 246 -0.21 8.19 -11.69
CA ARG A 246 -0.75 8.99 -12.77
C ARG A 246 -0.32 8.47 -14.13
N ALA A 247 0.93 8.04 -14.27
CA ALA A 247 1.50 7.56 -15.53
C ALA A 247 1.04 6.12 -15.86
N VAL A 248 0.91 5.24 -14.85
CA VAL A 248 0.53 3.83 -15.05
C VAL A 248 -0.76 3.53 -14.30
N ARG A 249 -1.84 3.34 -15.04
CA ARG A 249 -3.19 3.15 -14.47
C ARG A 249 -3.34 1.86 -13.67
N GLN A 250 -2.71 0.77 -14.12
CA GLN A 250 -2.75 -0.54 -13.47
C GLN A 250 -1.34 -1.16 -13.49
N PRO A 251 -0.44 -0.74 -12.60
CA PRO A 251 0.88 -1.35 -12.52
C PRO A 251 0.75 -2.78 -11.96
N VAL A 252 1.47 -3.72 -12.57
CA VAL A 252 1.56 -5.10 -12.05
C VAL A 252 2.58 -5.20 -10.93
N ARG A 253 3.52 -4.24 -10.86
CA ARG A 253 4.58 -4.15 -9.86
C ARG A 253 5.02 -2.71 -9.64
N PHE A 254 5.64 -2.46 -8.48
CA PHE A 254 6.47 -1.26 -8.27
C PHE A 254 7.94 -1.63 -8.13
N LEU A 255 8.78 -0.80 -8.76
CA LEU A 255 10.22 -0.79 -8.55
C LEU A 255 10.54 0.20 -7.44
N VAL A 256 11.29 -0.22 -6.42
CA VAL A 256 11.72 0.61 -5.30
C VAL A 256 13.21 0.86 -5.42
N VAL A 257 13.62 2.11 -5.50
CA VAL A 257 15.00 2.59 -5.56
C VAL A 257 15.34 3.48 -4.38
N GLU A 258 16.60 3.87 -4.20
CA GLU A 258 17.04 4.65 -3.04
C GLU A 258 16.89 6.16 -3.23
N GLY A 259 17.16 6.69 -4.43
CA GLY A 259 17.36 8.11 -4.70
C GLY A 259 16.26 8.77 -5.52
N TYR A 260 16.16 10.10 -5.37
CA TYR A 260 15.27 10.95 -6.18
C TYR A 260 15.63 10.91 -7.66
N MET A 261 16.94 10.99 -7.96
CA MET A 261 17.41 11.00 -9.36
C MET A 261 17.13 9.68 -10.04
N ASP A 262 17.26 8.55 -9.33
CA ASP A 262 16.95 7.23 -9.89
C ASP A 262 15.50 7.15 -10.34
N VAL A 263 14.57 7.63 -9.50
CA VAL A 263 13.14 7.68 -9.85
C VAL A 263 12.91 8.54 -11.08
N VAL A 264 13.45 9.75 -11.09
CA VAL A 264 13.23 10.71 -12.18
C VAL A 264 13.85 10.23 -13.48
N MET A 265 15.06 9.67 -13.41
CA MET A 265 15.78 9.17 -14.60
C MET A 265 15.17 7.91 -15.17
N LEU A 266 14.72 6.97 -14.34
CA LEU A 266 13.96 5.81 -14.81
C LEU A 266 12.65 6.24 -15.48
N ALA A 267 11.93 7.21 -14.90
CA ALA A 267 10.72 7.76 -15.51
C ALA A 267 11.00 8.46 -16.85
N ALA A 268 12.10 9.23 -16.96
CA ALA A 268 12.53 9.85 -18.21
C ALA A 268 12.83 8.84 -19.33
N HIS A 269 13.21 7.61 -18.94
CA HIS A 269 13.41 6.49 -19.88
C HIS A 269 12.15 5.62 -20.06
N GLY A 270 10.97 6.08 -19.62
CA GLY A 270 9.69 5.38 -19.81
C GLY A 270 9.38 4.31 -18.75
N ILE A 271 10.20 4.16 -17.72
CA ILE A 271 9.95 3.25 -16.60
C ILE A 271 9.24 4.03 -15.48
N HIS A 272 7.90 4.11 -15.58
CA HIS A 272 7.11 4.99 -14.72
C HIS A 272 6.65 4.36 -13.40
N ASN A 273 6.66 3.03 -13.27
CA ASN A 273 6.24 2.31 -12.05
C ASN A 273 7.38 2.22 -11.02
N VAL A 274 8.03 3.34 -10.74
CA VAL A 274 9.19 3.46 -9.86
C VAL A 274 8.91 4.44 -8.73
N VAL A 275 9.41 4.12 -7.52
CA VAL A 275 9.32 4.96 -6.32
C VAL A 275 10.62 4.93 -5.53
N GLY A 276 10.87 5.99 -4.75
CA GLY A 276 12.09 6.13 -3.93
C GLY A 276 11.80 6.20 -2.43
N THR A 277 12.70 5.67 -1.60
CA THR A 277 12.57 5.59 -0.13
C THR A 277 13.11 6.80 0.63
N LEU A 278 13.35 7.93 -0.03
CA LEU A 278 13.72 9.22 0.58
C LEU A 278 15.01 9.21 1.43
N GLY A 279 15.97 8.36 1.09
CA GLY A 279 17.22 8.22 1.83
C GLY A 279 17.04 7.61 3.22
N THR A 280 15.98 6.86 3.44
CA THR A 280 15.74 6.06 4.64
C THR A 280 15.62 4.58 4.27
N ALA A 281 15.84 3.68 5.24
CA ALA A 281 15.57 2.28 5.02
C ALA A 281 14.08 2.04 4.71
N THR A 282 13.79 1.02 3.90
CA THR A 282 12.41 0.55 3.67
C THR A 282 11.73 0.22 5.00
N THR A 283 10.48 0.62 5.14
CA THR A 283 9.67 0.36 6.35
C THR A 283 8.50 -0.58 6.04
N ALA A 284 7.90 -1.15 7.08
CA ALA A 284 6.67 -1.94 6.95
C ALA A 284 5.51 -1.09 6.36
N GLU A 285 5.48 0.21 6.65
CA GLU A 285 4.48 1.14 6.14
C GLU A 285 4.63 1.36 4.63
N HIS A 286 5.87 1.52 4.13
CA HIS A 286 6.14 1.57 2.70
C HIS A 286 5.62 0.32 1.99
N LEU A 287 5.91 -0.87 2.53
CA LEU A 287 5.41 -2.13 1.96
C LEU A 287 3.89 -2.25 2.03
N ARG A 288 3.28 -1.84 3.13
CA ARG A 288 1.82 -1.84 3.28
C ARG A 288 1.16 -1.00 2.20
N ARG A 289 1.67 0.21 1.95
CA ARG A 289 1.18 1.10 0.89
C ARG A 289 1.37 0.51 -0.50
N LEU A 290 2.54 -0.05 -0.79
CA LEU A 290 2.83 -0.64 -2.10
C LEU A 290 1.97 -1.88 -2.36
N PHE A 291 1.83 -2.78 -1.39
CA PHE A 291 0.97 -3.97 -1.51
C PHE A 291 -0.53 -3.66 -1.51
N GLY A 292 -0.93 -2.48 -1.09
CA GLY A 292 -2.28 -1.97 -1.34
C GLY A 292 -2.55 -1.59 -2.80
N LEU A 293 -1.51 -1.52 -3.63
CA LEU A 293 -1.60 -1.09 -5.03
C LEU A 293 -1.20 -2.19 -6.03
N VAL A 294 -0.27 -3.07 -5.66
CA VAL A 294 0.29 -4.10 -6.54
C VAL A 294 0.59 -5.39 -5.76
N PRO A 295 0.54 -6.56 -6.42
CA PRO A 295 0.94 -7.82 -5.79
C PRO A 295 2.46 -8.01 -5.73
N GLU A 296 3.25 -7.30 -6.56
CA GLU A 296 4.70 -7.49 -6.65
C GLU A 296 5.47 -6.20 -6.37
N VAL A 297 6.50 -6.29 -5.52
CA VAL A 297 7.48 -5.22 -5.24
C VAL A 297 8.87 -5.72 -5.62
N VAL A 298 9.57 -4.95 -6.44
CA VAL A 298 10.96 -5.24 -6.83
C VAL A 298 11.85 -4.17 -6.23
N PHE A 299 12.74 -4.54 -5.34
CA PHE A 299 13.77 -3.67 -4.81
C PHE A 299 14.97 -3.65 -5.76
N CYS A 300 15.44 -2.47 -6.12
CA CYS A 300 16.62 -2.26 -6.93
C CYS A 300 17.63 -1.44 -6.12
N PHE A 301 18.75 -2.07 -5.79
CA PHE A 301 19.79 -1.48 -4.97
C PHE A 301 21.11 -1.40 -5.76
N ASP A 302 21.93 -0.40 -5.41
CA ASP A 302 23.26 -0.23 -5.93
C ASP A 302 24.13 -1.50 -5.69
N GLY A 303 25.05 -1.77 -6.59
CA GLY A 303 25.91 -2.96 -6.53
C GLY A 303 27.00 -2.92 -5.45
N ASP A 304 27.06 -1.85 -4.66
CA ASP A 304 28.05 -1.63 -3.63
C ASP A 304 27.70 -2.34 -2.30
N ARG A 305 28.56 -2.19 -1.30
CA ARG A 305 28.35 -2.77 0.03
C ARG A 305 27.10 -2.18 0.72
N ALA A 306 26.88 -0.87 0.59
CA ALA A 306 25.75 -0.19 1.25
C ALA A 306 24.42 -0.65 0.67
N GLY A 307 24.33 -0.80 -0.66
CA GLY A 307 23.15 -1.35 -1.35
C GLY A 307 22.87 -2.81 -0.97
N ARG A 308 23.90 -3.66 -0.82
CA ARG A 308 23.71 -5.03 -0.32
C ARG A 308 23.20 -5.07 1.12
N GLU A 309 23.66 -4.18 1.99
CA GLU A 309 23.15 -4.05 3.37
C GLU A 309 21.72 -3.50 3.40
N ALA A 310 21.39 -2.55 2.51
CA ALA A 310 20.02 -2.02 2.35
C ALA A 310 19.06 -3.11 1.84
N ALA A 311 19.48 -3.92 0.86
CA ALA A 311 18.71 -5.06 0.36
C ALA A 311 18.41 -6.08 1.48
N TRP A 312 19.40 -6.37 2.33
CA TRP A 312 19.21 -7.25 3.47
C TRP A 312 18.19 -6.70 4.49
N ARG A 313 18.27 -5.40 4.81
CA ARG A 313 17.27 -4.75 5.68
C ARG A 313 15.86 -4.78 5.06
N ALA A 314 15.75 -4.50 3.75
CA ALA A 314 14.48 -4.56 3.03
C ALA A 314 13.88 -5.98 3.04
N LEU A 315 14.72 -7.02 2.88
CA LEU A 315 14.29 -8.42 3.01
C LEU A 315 13.68 -8.68 4.40
N GLN A 316 14.39 -8.30 5.48
CA GLN A 316 13.92 -8.54 6.85
C GLN A 316 12.56 -7.86 7.13
N VAL A 317 12.39 -6.64 6.65
CA VAL A 317 11.10 -5.91 6.75
C VAL A 317 10.01 -6.55 5.89
N SER A 318 10.39 -7.23 4.80
CA SER A 318 9.43 -7.87 3.89
C SER A 318 8.87 -9.19 4.44
N LEU A 319 9.64 -9.94 5.24
CA LEU A 319 9.21 -11.25 5.73
C LEU A 319 7.84 -11.24 6.44
N PRO A 320 7.56 -10.33 7.38
CA PRO A 320 6.24 -10.25 8.02
C PRO A 320 5.10 -9.80 7.11
N ALA A 321 5.44 -9.21 5.94
CA ALA A 321 4.46 -8.73 4.97
C ALA A 321 4.07 -9.78 3.92
N MET A 322 4.76 -10.93 3.89
CA MET A 322 4.54 -11.99 2.90
C MET A 322 3.28 -12.80 3.22
N ARG A 323 2.20 -12.51 2.50
CA ARG A 323 0.90 -13.18 2.57
C ARG A 323 0.09 -12.88 1.31
N ASP A 324 -1.00 -13.61 1.10
CA ASP A 324 -2.01 -13.31 0.06
C ASP A 324 -1.43 -13.26 -1.37
N GLY A 325 -0.49 -14.13 -1.70
CA GLY A 325 0.15 -14.16 -3.04
C GLY A 325 1.10 -13.00 -3.33
N ARG A 326 1.48 -12.20 -2.33
CA ARG A 326 2.44 -11.11 -2.48
C ARG A 326 3.81 -11.62 -2.87
N GLN A 327 4.50 -10.86 -3.70
CA GLN A 327 5.84 -11.18 -4.18
C GLN A 327 6.80 -10.03 -3.90
N VAL A 328 7.99 -10.38 -3.41
CA VAL A 328 9.12 -9.46 -3.26
C VAL A 328 10.30 -10.03 -4.03
N ARG A 329 10.95 -9.16 -4.80
CA ARG A 329 12.15 -9.49 -5.55
C ARG A 329 13.25 -8.49 -5.28
N PHE A 330 14.50 -8.93 -5.50
CA PHE A 330 15.69 -8.12 -5.27
C PHE A 330 16.56 -8.12 -6.53
N LEU A 331 16.83 -6.93 -7.03
CA LEU A 331 17.78 -6.67 -8.09
C LEU A 331 18.99 -5.93 -7.48
N LEU A 332 20.12 -6.59 -7.42
CA LEU A 332 21.41 -5.94 -7.13
C LEU A 332 22.07 -5.58 -8.46
N LEU A 333 22.41 -4.31 -8.62
CA LEU A 333 23.07 -3.83 -9.81
C LEU A 333 24.56 -4.24 -9.84
N PRO A 334 25.23 -4.19 -11.00
CA PRO A 334 26.68 -4.36 -11.08
C PRO A 334 27.42 -3.36 -10.19
N GLU A 335 28.60 -3.75 -9.72
CA GLU A 335 29.43 -2.89 -8.86
C GLU A 335 29.77 -1.56 -9.56
N GLY A 336 29.55 -0.45 -8.84
CA GLY A 336 29.77 0.91 -9.34
C GLY A 336 28.61 1.50 -10.16
N GLU A 337 27.52 0.75 -10.34
CA GLU A 337 26.31 1.23 -11.04
C GLU A 337 25.18 1.55 -10.06
N ASP A 338 24.48 2.63 -10.36
CA ASP A 338 23.18 3.00 -9.81
C ASP A 338 22.08 2.89 -10.90
N PRO A 339 20.80 2.95 -10.56
CA PRO A 339 19.72 2.85 -11.55
C PRO A 339 19.79 3.90 -12.65
N ASP A 340 20.18 5.14 -12.33
CA ASP A 340 20.38 6.25 -13.27
C ASP A 340 21.48 5.93 -14.28
N SER A 341 22.67 5.57 -13.82
CA SER A 341 23.82 5.25 -14.69
C SER A 341 23.53 4.06 -15.60
N LEU A 342 22.90 3.02 -15.05
CA LEU A 342 22.64 1.78 -15.76
C LEU A 342 21.58 1.97 -16.87
N VAL A 343 20.46 2.65 -16.58
CA VAL A 343 19.42 2.87 -17.60
C VAL A 343 19.92 3.75 -18.73
N ARG A 344 20.76 4.74 -18.46
CA ARG A 344 21.41 5.56 -19.50
C ARG A 344 22.36 4.77 -20.37
N ARG A 345 23.07 3.80 -19.81
CA ARG A 345 24.03 2.98 -20.55
C ARG A 345 23.36 1.89 -21.37
N GLU A 346 22.41 1.15 -20.81
CA GLU A 346 21.83 -0.05 -21.40
C GLU A 346 20.48 0.18 -22.08
N GLY A 347 19.82 1.29 -21.77
CA GLY A 347 18.46 1.59 -22.22
C GLY A 347 17.35 0.94 -21.40
N ALA A 348 16.13 1.41 -21.59
CA ALA A 348 14.96 0.99 -20.81
C ALA A 348 14.61 -0.51 -20.99
N GLU A 349 14.75 -1.04 -22.20
CA GLU A 349 14.42 -2.44 -22.51
C GLU A 349 15.34 -3.41 -21.75
N ALA A 350 16.65 -3.18 -21.82
CA ALA A 350 17.62 -4.01 -21.12
C ALA A 350 17.45 -3.91 -19.58
N PHE A 351 17.23 -2.70 -19.08
CA PHE A 351 16.96 -2.49 -17.64
C PHE A 351 15.68 -3.22 -17.20
N THR A 352 14.60 -3.14 -17.99
CA THR A 352 13.34 -3.85 -17.69
C THR A 352 13.52 -5.38 -17.71
N ALA A 353 14.35 -5.90 -18.61
CA ALA A 353 14.70 -7.33 -18.64
C ALA A 353 15.43 -7.75 -17.35
N ARG A 354 16.33 -6.91 -16.81
CA ARG A 354 16.98 -7.15 -15.51
C ARG A 354 15.98 -7.16 -14.36
N VAL A 355 15.04 -6.21 -14.35
CA VAL A 355 13.95 -6.17 -13.35
C VAL A 355 13.12 -7.45 -13.40
N ALA A 356 12.81 -7.96 -14.59
CA ALA A 356 12.10 -9.23 -14.75
C ALA A 356 12.89 -10.44 -14.25
N GLY A 357 14.23 -10.40 -14.35
CA GLY A 357 15.16 -11.41 -13.85
C GLY A 357 15.56 -11.26 -12.38
N ALA A 358 14.98 -10.31 -11.63
CA ALA A 358 15.30 -10.08 -10.23
C ALA A 358 15.08 -11.34 -9.37
N ALA A 359 15.96 -11.58 -8.41
CA ALA A 359 15.89 -12.75 -7.53
C ALA A 359 14.67 -12.70 -6.62
N GLY A 360 13.93 -13.78 -6.48
CA GLY A 360 12.83 -13.90 -5.52
C GLY A 360 13.34 -13.84 -4.07
N LEU A 361 12.45 -13.49 -3.14
CA LEU A 361 12.78 -13.35 -1.72
C LEU A 361 13.43 -14.62 -1.14
N SER A 362 12.92 -15.80 -1.45
CA SER A 362 13.43 -17.07 -0.95
C SER A 362 14.87 -17.33 -1.42
N ALA A 363 15.12 -17.17 -2.72
CA ALA A 363 16.45 -17.35 -3.31
C ALA A 363 17.42 -16.33 -2.71
N PHE A 364 17.06 -15.05 -2.67
CA PHE A 364 17.92 -14.00 -2.12
C PHE A 364 18.26 -14.23 -0.64
N LEU A 365 17.28 -14.64 0.18
CA LEU A 365 17.47 -14.99 1.59
C LEU A 365 18.49 -16.09 1.75
N LEU A 366 18.26 -17.22 1.08
CA LEU A 366 19.08 -18.41 1.26
C LEU A 366 20.47 -18.25 0.64
N ASP A 367 20.60 -17.56 -0.51
CA ASP A 367 21.89 -17.26 -1.13
C ASP A 367 22.74 -16.36 -0.23
N ARG A 368 22.13 -15.34 0.37
CA ARG A 368 22.84 -14.42 1.29
C ARG A 368 23.33 -15.14 2.55
N LEU A 369 22.50 -16.01 3.14
CA LEU A 369 22.89 -16.78 4.32
C LEU A 369 23.94 -17.86 4.00
N ALA A 370 23.87 -18.43 2.81
CA ALA A 370 24.80 -19.46 2.35
C ALA A 370 26.20 -18.89 2.02
N ALA A 371 26.30 -17.61 1.66
CA ALA A 371 27.55 -17.00 1.24
C ALA A 371 28.68 -17.07 2.29
N ASP A 372 28.32 -17.10 3.57
CA ASP A 372 29.27 -17.07 4.70
C ASP A 372 29.39 -18.46 5.40
N VAL A 373 28.88 -19.54 4.77
CA VAL A 373 28.90 -20.88 5.35
C VAL A 373 29.42 -21.94 4.36
N ASP A 374 30.15 -22.92 4.84
CA ASP A 374 30.62 -24.06 4.05
C ASP A 374 29.54 -25.16 3.96
N LEU A 375 28.77 -25.16 2.88
CA LEU A 375 27.70 -26.16 2.66
C LEU A 375 28.25 -27.59 2.42
N GLY A 376 29.53 -27.75 2.15
CA GLY A 376 30.15 -29.06 2.03
C GLY A 376 30.26 -29.80 3.38
N SER A 377 30.32 -29.04 4.50
CA SER A 377 30.43 -29.59 5.85
C SER A 377 29.03 -29.73 6.52
N ALA A 378 28.94 -30.70 7.44
CA ALA A 378 27.70 -30.86 8.24
C ALA A 378 27.48 -29.63 9.15
N ASP A 379 28.56 -29.08 9.71
CA ASP A 379 28.49 -27.90 10.59
C ASP A 379 28.01 -26.66 9.84
N GLY A 380 28.47 -26.41 8.62
CA GLY A 380 28.03 -25.32 7.77
C GLY A 380 26.55 -25.45 7.39
N ARG A 381 26.11 -26.66 7.02
CA ARG A 381 24.66 -26.90 6.75
C ARG A 381 23.79 -26.67 7.98
N ALA A 382 24.26 -27.15 9.18
CA ALA A 382 23.56 -26.89 10.42
C ALA A 382 23.52 -25.39 10.77
N ARG A 383 24.60 -24.65 10.51
CA ARG A 383 24.70 -23.20 10.68
C ARG A 383 23.73 -22.46 9.77
N LEU A 384 23.63 -22.83 8.49
CA LEU A 384 22.64 -22.25 7.56
C LEU A 384 21.22 -22.44 8.08
N ALA A 385 20.87 -23.65 8.54
CA ALA A 385 19.56 -23.92 9.13
C ALA A 385 19.28 -23.09 10.38
N ALA A 386 20.27 -22.90 11.25
CA ALA A 386 20.14 -22.08 12.45
C ALA A 386 19.94 -20.59 12.13
N LEU A 387 20.63 -20.06 11.12
CA LEU A 387 20.49 -18.67 10.67
C LEU A 387 19.16 -18.41 9.97
N ALA A 388 18.69 -19.34 9.15
CA ALA A 388 17.44 -19.19 8.39
C ALA A 388 16.18 -19.30 9.26
N ARG A 389 16.20 -20.13 10.31
CA ARG A 389 15.05 -20.44 11.18
C ARG A 389 14.33 -19.19 11.71
N PRO A 390 14.99 -18.23 12.40
CA PRO A 390 14.31 -17.07 12.99
C PRO A 390 13.75 -16.13 11.91
N LEU A 391 14.25 -16.16 10.69
CA LEU A 391 13.76 -15.37 9.57
C LEU A 391 12.53 -16.01 8.93
N ILE A 392 12.58 -17.30 8.66
CA ILE A 392 11.43 -18.06 8.12
C ILE A 392 10.24 -18.01 9.08
N ALA A 393 10.48 -18.04 10.39
CA ALA A 393 9.42 -17.93 11.41
C ALA A 393 8.66 -16.59 11.39
N GLN A 394 9.23 -15.54 10.80
CA GLN A 394 8.55 -14.24 10.67
C GLN A 394 7.50 -14.21 9.56
N VAL A 395 7.49 -15.19 8.66
CA VAL A 395 6.52 -15.26 7.55
C VAL A 395 5.17 -15.72 8.10
N PRO A 396 4.10 -14.90 8.00
CA PRO A 396 2.79 -15.26 8.54
C PRO A 396 2.04 -16.31 7.71
N ASP A 397 2.24 -16.32 6.38
CA ASP A 397 1.61 -17.27 5.46
C ASP A 397 2.20 -18.68 5.65
N GLU A 398 1.35 -19.64 6.04
CA GLU A 398 1.79 -21.01 6.33
C GLU A 398 2.30 -21.72 5.09
N VAL A 399 1.64 -21.55 3.95
CA VAL A 399 2.05 -22.19 2.68
C VAL A 399 3.39 -21.67 2.23
N TYR A 400 3.57 -20.34 2.27
CA TYR A 400 4.84 -19.74 1.88
C TYR A 400 5.96 -20.12 2.84
N ARG A 401 5.69 -20.20 4.15
CA ARG A 401 6.64 -20.67 5.16
C ARG A 401 7.04 -22.13 4.95
N GLU A 402 6.10 -23.02 4.59
CA GLU A 402 6.41 -24.41 4.23
C GLU A 402 7.28 -24.50 2.98
N LEU A 403 6.99 -23.72 1.94
CA LEU A 403 7.80 -23.67 0.72
C LEU A 403 9.23 -23.19 0.99
N LEU A 404 9.41 -22.13 1.81
CA LEU A 404 10.73 -21.67 2.24
C LEU A 404 11.48 -22.73 3.03
N THR A 405 10.78 -23.46 3.91
CA THR A 405 11.38 -24.56 4.67
C THR A 405 11.81 -25.70 3.77
N ALA A 406 11.02 -26.02 2.74
CA ALA A 406 11.36 -27.05 1.76
C ALA A 406 12.57 -26.65 0.91
N GLU A 407 12.67 -25.38 0.50
CA GLU A 407 13.82 -24.86 -0.25
C GLU A 407 15.11 -24.89 0.61
N LEU A 408 15.02 -24.48 1.88
CA LEU A 408 16.12 -24.63 2.85
C LEU A 408 16.54 -26.09 3.00
N ALA A 409 15.56 -27.02 3.17
CA ALA A 409 15.82 -28.45 3.31
C ALA A 409 16.59 -29.01 2.10
N GLY A 410 16.19 -28.62 0.89
CA GLY A 410 16.91 -28.99 -0.33
C GLY A 410 18.37 -28.52 -0.33
N ARG A 411 18.65 -27.28 0.13
CA ARG A 411 20.01 -26.73 0.20
C ARG A 411 20.92 -27.42 1.21
N ILE A 412 20.35 -27.88 2.33
CA ILE A 412 21.12 -28.57 3.38
C ILE A 412 21.13 -30.10 3.24
N GLY A 413 20.43 -30.65 2.22
CA GLY A 413 20.37 -32.08 1.96
C GLY A 413 19.57 -32.88 3.00
N LEU A 414 18.50 -32.28 3.56
CA LEU A 414 17.58 -32.91 4.51
C LEU A 414 16.17 -33.00 3.92
N GLU A 415 15.36 -33.93 4.43
CA GLU A 415 13.94 -33.96 4.12
C GLU A 415 13.21 -32.78 4.79
N PRO A 416 12.23 -32.11 4.11
CA PRO A 416 11.51 -30.96 4.66
C PRO A 416 10.84 -31.22 6.00
N GLN A 417 10.31 -32.41 6.22
CA GLN A 417 9.64 -32.81 7.47
C GLN A 417 10.62 -32.79 8.67
N ARG A 418 11.89 -33.15 8.46
CA ARG A 418 12.93 -33.09 9.50
C ARG A 418 13.28 -31.65 9.85
N VAL A 419 13.36 -30.79 8.87
CA VAL A 419 13.64 -29.36 9.09
C VAL A 419 12.46 -28.69 9.78
N GLY A 420 11.21 -28.98 9.39
CA GLY A 420 9.99 -28.51 10.03
C GLY A 420 9.87 -28.93 11.51
N ALA A 421 10.19 -30.18 11.83
CA ALA A 421 10.21 -30.68 13.21
C ALA A 421 11.26 -29.96 14.08
N LEU A 422 12.43 -29.64 13.54
CA LEU A 422 13.48 -28.85 14.20
C LEU A 422 13.09 -27.37 14.38
N GLN A 423 12.14 -26.86 13.59
CA GLN A 423 11.62 -25.50 13.68
C GLN A 423 10.46 -25.33 14.68
N GLY A 424 10.01 -26.41 15.34
CA GLY A 424 8.87 -26.39 16.24
C GLY A 424 7.50 -26.31 15.52
N VAL A 425 7.50 -26.45 14.20
CA VAL A 425 6.29 -26.68 13.41
C VAL A 425 5.96 -28.16 13.53
N THR A 426 5.22 -28.55 14.58
CA THR A 426 4.68 -29.90 14.67
C THR A 426 3.65 -30.04 13.55
N ALA A 427 4.04 -30.73 12.47
CA ALA A 427 3.05 -31.29 11.59
C ALA A 427 2.13 -32.16 12.45
N GLY A 428 0.87 -31.79 12.59
CA GLY A 428 -0.12 -32.63 13.24
C GLY A 428 -0.03 -34.04 12.63
N PRO A 429 -0.26 -35.10 13.43
CA PRO A 429 -0.10 -36.47 12.95
C PRO A 429 -0.93 -36.66 11.68
N ARG A 430 -0.28 -36.92 10.55
CA ARG A 430 -0.96 -37.37 9.36
C ARG A 430 -1.65 -38.69 9.71
N PRO A 431 -2.96 -38.83 9.49
CA PRO A 431 -3.59 -40.12 9.65
C PRO A 431 -2.89 -41.11 8.71
N ALA A 432 -2.46 -42.25 9.27
CA ALA A 432 -1.84 -43.34 8.57
C ALA A 432 -2.72 -43.70 7.35
N THR A 433 -2.11 -43.77 6.17
CA THR A 433 -2.78 -44.21 4.94
C THR A 433 -3.12 -45.67 5.09
N ASP A 434 -4.39 -45.93 5.37
CA ASP A 434 -5.00 -47.26 5.29
C ASP A 434 -5.17 -47.63 3.79
N PRO A 435 -4.60 -48.72 3.26
CA PRO A 435 -4.61 -49.03 1.84
C PRO A 435 -5.84 -49.78 1.45
N ALA A 436 -7.03 -49.28 1.62
CA ALA A 436 -8.25 -49.78 0.95
C ALA A 436 -9.52 -48.98 1.30
N ARG A 437 -9.58 -47.72 0.96
CA ARG A 437 -10.90 -47.05 0.79
C ARG A 437 -10.97 -46.37 -0.56
N PRO A 438 -12.10 -46.54 -1.30
CA PRO A 438 -12.30 -45.85 -2.58
C PRO A 438 -12.24 -44.35 -2.37
N ARG A 439 -11.43 -43.64 -3.19
CA ARG A 439 -11.36 -42.17 -3.20
C ARG A 439 -12.77 -41.60 -3.30
N PRO A 440 -13.17 -40.69 -2.38
CA PRO A 440 -14.41 -39.94 -2.55
C PRO A 440 -14.30 -39.15 -3.86
N ARG A 441 -15.32 -39.24 -4.69
CA ARG A 441 -15.51 -38.38 -5.85
C ARG A 441 -15.43 -36.91 -5.41
N PRO A 442 -14.80 -36.01 -6.20
CA PRO A 442 -14.82 -34.58 -5.89
C PRO A 442 -16.28 -34.14 -5.72
N PRO A 443 -16.57 -33.31 -4.70
CA PRO A 443 -17.93 -32.82 -4.51
C PRO A 443 -18.34 -32.07 -5.76
N ARG A 444 -19.48 -32.41 -6.29
CA ARG A 444 -20.15 -31.66 -7.36
C ARG A 444 -20.35 -30.24 -6.85
N ALA A 445 -19.88 -29.23 -7.61
CA ALA A 445 -20.25 -27.84 -7.43
C ALA A 445 -21.79 -27.74 -7.34
N GLY A 446 -22.32 -27.31 -6.17
CA GLY A 446 -23.75 -27.19 -5.94
C GLY A 446 -24.23 -27.62 -4.55
N GLY A 447 -23.35 -27.91 -3.58
CA GLY A 447 -23.74 -28.17 -2.20
C GLY A 447 -24.10 -26.86 -1.47
N ARG A 448 -25.36 -26.74 -0.97
CA ARG A 448 -25.77 -25.72 0.00
C ARG A 448 -24.75 -25.76 1.15
N GLY A 449 -24.07 -24.63 1.43
CA GLY A 449 -23.08 -24.53 2.52
C GLY A 449 -23.69 -24.91 3.89
N SER A 450 -22.88 -24.96 4.95
CA SER A 450 -23.35 -25.26 6.30
C SER A 450 -24.56 -24.38 6.67
N LEU A 451 -25.44 -24.86 7.55
CA LEU A 451 -26.60 -24.08 8.02
C LEU A 451 -26.18 -22.73 8.61
N ALA A 452 -25.07 -22.69 9.36
CA ALA A 452 -24.52 -21.45 9.90
C ALA A 452 -24.15 -20.45 8.77
N ARG A 453 -23.53 -20.92 7.68
CA ARG A 453 -23.21 -20.08 6.51
C ARG A 453 -24.47 -19.54 5.83
N GLN A 454 -25.51 -20.36 5.70
CA GLN A 454 -26.80 -19.93 5.11
C GLN A 454 -27.46 -18.88 5.99
N ALA A 455 -27.48 -19.08 7.32
CA ALA A 455 -28.03 -18.13 8.28
C ALA A 455 -27.27 -16.80 8.27
N ILE A 456 -25.93 -16.81 8.22
CA ILE A 456 -25.11 -15.60 8.07
C ILE A 456 -25.47 -14.87 6.77
N ALA A 457 -25.58 -15.57 5.65
CA ALA A 457 -25.95 -14.97 4.37
C ALA A 457 -27.35 -14.31 4.45
N ILE A 458 -28.33 -14.97 5.07
CA ILE A 458 -29.68 -14.41 5.27
C ILE A 458 -29.62 -13.13 6.11
N LEU A 459 -28.88 -13.12 7.22
CA LEU A 459 -28.74 -11.92 8.07
C LEU A 459 -28.00 -10.79 7.36
N LEU A 460 -27.08 -11.07 6.45
CA LEU A 460 -26.41 -10.05 5.64
C LEU A 460 -27.33 -9.44 4.60
N HIS A 461 -28.19 -10.25 3.96
CA HIS A 461 -29.17 -9.75 2.98
C HIS A 461 -30.38 -9.10 3.62
N TYR A 462 -30.81 -9.59 4.78
CA TYR A 462 -32.00 -9.17 5.51
C TYR A 462 -31.70 -8.95 7.00
N PRO A 463 -30.95 -7.89 7.36
CA PRO A 463 -30.52 -7.64 8.74
C PRO A 463 -31.66 -7.55 9.77
N HIS A 464 -32.81 -7.02 9.34
CA HIS A 464 -34.02 -6.88 10.18
C HIS A 464 -34.53 -8.20 10.76
N LEU A 465 -34.26 -9.33 10.12
CA LEU A 465 -34.69 -10.65 10.61
C LEU A 465 -34.03 -11.05 11.92
N ALA A 466 -32.89 -10.44 12.29
CA ALA A 466 -32.23 -10.73 13.55
C ALA A 466 -33.11 -10.46 14.79
N VAL A 467 -34.04 -9.49 14.71
CA VAL A 467 -34.96 -9.16 15.80
C VAL A 467 -36.13 -10.17 15.89
N GLU A 468 -36.45 -10.82 14.78
CA GLU A 468 -37.59 -11.74 14.68
C GLU A 468 -37.20 -13.19 14.95
N VAL A 469 -35.92 -13.54 14.81
CA VAL A 469 -35.44 -14.93 14.88
C VAL A 469 -34.68 -15.18 16.17
N GLN A 470 -35.08 -16.23 16.91
CA GLN A 470 -34.32 -16.73 18.05
C GLN A 470 -33.36 -17.84 17.60
N LEU A 471 -32.08 -17.72 17.94
CA LEU A 471 -31.11 -18.75 17.67
C LEU A 471 -31.20 -19.89 18.70
N PRO A 472 -30.96 -21.16 18.33
CA PRO A 472 -31.03 -22.30 19.24
C PRO A 472 -30.05 -22.17 20.41
N GLU A 473 -30.49 -22.46 21.67
CA GLU A 473 -29.68 -22.37 22.88
C GLU A 473 -28.44 -23.26 22.87
N GLY A 474 -28.24 -24.21 22.09
CA GLY A 474 -27.05 -25.07 22.03
C GLY A 474 -26.01 -24.64 20.96
N LEU A 475 -26.26 -23.56 20.23
CA LEU A 475 -25.42 -23.20 19.08
C LEU A 475 -23.98 -22.84 19.48
N ALA A 476 -23.79 -22.18 20.61
CA ALA A 476 -22.47 -21.79 21.12
C ALA A 476 -21.55 -23.00 21.41
N GLY A 477 -22.12 -24.09 21.88
CA GLY A 477 -21.40 -25.35 22.21
C GLY A 477 -21.34 -26.37 21.09
N SER A 478 -21.93 -26.06 19.90
CA SER A 478 -22.11 -27.05 18.82
C SER A 478 -20.82 -27.44 18.09
N GLY A 479 -19.73 -26.67 18.24
CA GLY A 479 -18.48 -26.86 17.49
C GLY A 479 -18.62 -26.65 15.97
N GLN A 480 -19.77 -26.17 15.49
CA GLN A 480 -19.99 -25.92 14.07
C GLN A 480 -19.18 -24.72 13.59
N LYS A 481 -18.47 -24.89 12.46
CA LYS A 481 -17.72 -23.81 11.85
C LYS A 481 -18.67 -22.67 11.43
N GLY A 482 -18.41 -21.45 11.95
CA GLY A 482 -19.22 -20.26 11.69
C GLY A 482 -20.30 -19.98 12.75
N ALA A 483 -20.53 -20.86 13.74
CA ALA A 483 -21.53 -20.64 14.79
C ALA A 483 -21.21 -19.41 15.67
N ALA A 484 -19.95 -19.21 16.02
CA ALA A 484 -19.52 -18.04 16.78
C ALA A 484 -19.79 -16.72 16.04
N LEU A 485 -19.46 -16.67 14.76
CA LEU A 485 -19.72 -15.49 13.90
C LEU A 485 -21.23 -15.23 13.74
N LEU A 486 -22.03 -16.29 13.59
CA LEU A 486 -23.49 -16.16 13.50
C LEU A 486 -24.07 -15.58 14.79
N LEU A 487 -23.63 -16.04 15.95
CA LEU A 487 -24.07 -15.53 17.26
C LEU A 487 -23.67 -14.06 17.46
N GLU A 488 -22.43 -13.71 17.11
CA GLU A 488 -21.92 -12.34 17.18
C GLU A 488 -22.72 -11.40 16.26
N LEU A 489 -22.93 -11.80 14.99
CA LEU A 489 -23.69 -11.02 14.02
C LEU A 489 -25.16 -10.85 14.44
N HIS A 490 -25.78 -11.91 14.94
CA HIS A 490 -27.14 -11.85 15.44
C HIS A 490 -27.27 -10.92 16.64
N ALA A 491 -26.36 -11.02 17.63
CA ALA A 491 -26.34 -10.13 18.79
C ALA A 491 -26.16 -8.65 18.38
N LEU A 492 -25.22 -8.36 17.47
CA LEU A 492 -25.02 -7.02 16.93
C LEU A 492 -26.28 -6.46 16.29
N LEU A 493 -26.97 -7.24 15.48
CA LEU A 493 -28.16 -6.81 14.76
C LEU A 493 -29.41 -6.74 15.64
N ALA A 494 -29.48 -7.57 16.69
CA ALA A 494 -30.54 -7.44 17.70
C ALA A 494 -30.39 -6.18 18.54
N GLU A 495 -29.15 -5.77 18.83
CA GLU A 495 -28.84 -4.51 19.55
C GLU A 495 -28.95 -3.28 18.65
N ARG A 496 -28.63 -3.42 17.34
CA ARG A 496 -28.62 -2.34 16.36
C ARG A 496 -29.38 -2.72 15.08
N PRO A 497 -30.71 -2.83 15.14
CA PRO A 497 -31.54 -3.30 14.02
C PRO A 497 -31.58 -2.35 12.80
N GLU A 498 -31.11 -1.10 12.99
CA GLU A 498 -30.99 -0.12 11.91
C GLU A 498 -29.80 -0.35 10.97
N LEU A 499 -28.83 -1.20 11.32
CA LEU A 499 -27.65 -1.44 10.50
C LEU A 499 -28.00 -2.10 9.17
N ARG A 500 -27.54 -1.49 8.07
CA ARG A 500 -27.67 -2.05 6.72
C ARG A 500 -26.48 -2.94 6.37
N SER A 501 -26.65 -3.78 5.37
CA SER A 501 -25.63 -4.72 4.86
C SER A 501 -24.25 -4.05 4.68
N ALA A 502 -24.21 -2.85 4.11
CA ALA A 502 -22.95 -2.13 3.88
C ALA A 502 -22.22 -1.76 5.19
N ALA A 503 -22.93 -1.30 6.21
CA ALA A 503 -22.33 -0.96 7.50
C ALA A 503 -21.81 -2.20 8.23
N ILE A 504 -22.52 -3.33 8.12
CA ILE A 504 -22.05 -4.62 8.66
C ILE A 504 -20.71 -5.00 8.00
N ILE A 505 -20.62 -4.94 6.68
CA ILE A 505 -19.38 -5.26 5.95
C ILE A 505 -18.23 -4.37 6.42
N GLU A 506 -18.45 -3.05 6.55
CA GLU A 506 -17.39 -2.13 6.99
C GLU A 506 -16.92 -2.41 8.43
N ARG A 507 -17.80 -2.85 9.32
CA ARG A 507 -17.46 -3.20 10.69
C ARG A 507 -16.54 -4.44 10.77
N TYR A 508 -16.64 -5.34 9.82
CA TYR A 508 -15.82 -6.56 9.73
C TYR A 508 -14.65 -6.42 8.74
N ARG A 509 -14.44 -5.28 8.09
CA ARG A 509 -13.45 -5.07 7.02
C ARG A 509 -12.03 -5.51 7.40
N GLU A 510 -11.55 -5.13 8.58
CA GLU A 510 -10.19 -5.45 9.05
C GLU A 510 -10.07 -6.81 9.74
N ARG A 511 -11.19 -7.52 9.89
CA ARG A 511 -11.23 -8.82 10.57
C ARG A 511 -11.02 -9.97 9.56
N PRO A 512 -10.52 -11.13 10.01
CA PRO A 512 -10.32 -12.29 9.14
C PRO A 512 -11.59 -12.77 8.44
N GLU A 513 -12.76 -12.50 9.02
CA GLU A 513 -14.08 -12.85 8.49
C GLU A 513 -14.58 -11.91 7.40
N GLY A 514 -14.03 -10.67 7.33
CA GLY A 514 -14.48 -9.62 6.41
C GLY A 514 -14.61 -10.07 4.95
N PRO A 515 -13.54 -10.59 4.31
CA PRO A 515 -13.61 -11.06 2.92
C PRO A 515 -14.66 -12.16 2.69
N HIS A 516 -14.90 -12.98 3.73
CA HIS A 516 -15.91 -14.03 3.65
C HIS A 516 -17.34 -13.47 3.69
N LEU A 517 -17.59 -12.47 4.52
CA LEU A 517 -18.89 -11.79 4.61
C LEU A 517 -19.17 -10.99 3.33
N GLU A 518 -18.19 -10.30 2.77
CA GLU A 518 -18.30 -9.62 1.48
C GLU A 518 -18.68 -10.60 0.36
N ALA A 519 -18.02 -11.75 0.28
CA ALA A 519 -18.32 -12.78 -0.71
C ALA A 519 -19.71 -13.38 -0.53
N LEU A 520 -20.22 -13.47 0.71
CA LEU A 520 -21.59 -13.94 0.97
C LEU A 520 -22.63 -12.92 0.54
N LEU A 521 -22.38 -11.64 0.75
CA LEU A 521 -23.28 -10.56 0.33
C LEU A 521 -23.29 -10.38 -1.20
N ALA A 522 -22.17 -10.63 -1.86
CA ALA A 522 -22.03 -10.58 -3.31
C ALA A 522 -22.72 -11.77 -4.01
N ALA A 523 -22.95 -12.88 -3.30
CA ALA A 523 -23.67 -14.04 -3.84
C ALA A 523 -25.19 -13.75 -3.96
N ASP A 524 -25.87 -14.46 -4.87
CA ASP A 524 -27.32 -14.35 -4.96
C ASP A 524 -27.99 -14.77 -3.64
N PRO A 525 -29.05 -14.06 -3.19
CA PRO A 525 -29.74 -14.40 -1.98
C PRO A 525 -30.36 -15.80 -2.09
N LEU A 526 -30.23 -16.58 -1.00
CA LEU A 526 -30.75 -17.94 -0.92
C LEU A 526 -32.29 -18.00 -0.94
N VAL A 527 -32.93 -16.89 -0.62
CA VAL A 527 -34.38 -16.71 -0.59
C VAL A 527 -34.67 -15.42 -1.38
N PRO A 528 -35.47 -15.44 -2.45
CA PRO A 528 -35.93 -14.23 -3.12
C PRO A 528 -36.83 -13.42 -2.17
N GLU A 529 -36.83 -12.09 -2.33
CA GLU A 529 -37.71 -11.16 -1.60
C GLU A 529 -39.19 -11.49 -1.73
#